data_9138b7287d1588fa19cc455c2ccef7d2
#
_entry.id   9138b7287d1588fa19cc455c2ccef7d2
#
_cell.length_a   1.000
_cell.length_b   1.000
_cell.length_c   1.000
_cell.angle_alpha   90.00
_cell.angle_beta   90.00
_cell.angle_gamma   90.00
#
_symmetry.space_group_name_H-M   'P 1'
#
loop_
_entity.id
_entity.type
_entity.pdbx_description
1 polymer ?
#
loop_
_entity_poly.entity_id
_entity_poly.type
_entity_poly.pdbx_seq_one_letter_code
_entity_poly.pdbx_strand_id
1 'polypeptide(L)'
;IPRANGKSALAAALTVAELFVGPPSAEVLVVASDERQARIVLSLARRMIELSPELAERAHIYRDRIEVPENDSSVRALPADPAALHGWDPSLLVVDELHVVTPEVWEAVTSMTGKRPESLTLAISTPATTPDCVMWSLVEHGRKGDDPAFYLREFMAPEGCVTDDREAWREANPALGDFLAEDGLASAQRTLREPVFRQLRLGQWVTGSESWLPFGIFDKRADPDRRVGRKDRVVLAFDGSASGDSTALVGCTVDDHHLFVVGLWENPGDPRWRVPRGDVDLAVDAAFADFDVLELAADPWGWRSEIEEWADRHGEKKVLEWNTAAASRMAPATDRMYQAISTGEVSHDGDARMAAHFAHCIAKRTPMGDLVSKDKRGSPRKIDAAVAAIVALDRAAWHATKKQKRKVVSFR
;
A
#
# COMPACT_ATOMS: atom_id res chain seq x y z
N ILE A 1 -4.96 -6.82 -14.49
CA ILE A 1 -4.71 -7.74 -15.61
C ILE A 1 -3.31 -7.51 -16.19
N PRO A 2 -2.53 -8.56 -16.58
CA PRO A 2 -1.20 -8.43 -17.17
C PRO A 2 -1.14 -7.59 -18.45
N ARG A 3 0.07 -7.18 -18.83
CA ARG A 3 0.32 -6.45 -20.09
C ARG A 3 -0.01 -7.31 -21.32
N ALA A 4 -0.38 -6.64 -22.40
CA ALA A 4 -0.72 -7.24 -23.70
C ALA A 4 -2.01 -8.07 -23.73
N ASN A 5 -2.90 -7.92 -22.76
CA ASN A 5 -4.21 -8.57 -22.72
C ASN A 5 -5.37 -7.65 -23.18
N GLY A 6 -5.10 -6.64 -23.97
CA GLY A 6 -6.14 -5.83 -24.61
C GLY A 6 -6.86 -4.81 -23.70
N LYS A 7 -6.33 -4.47 -22.51
CA LYS A 7 -6.97 -3.50 -21.58
C LYS A 7 -7.43 -2.21 -22.25
N SER A 8 -6.52 -1.52 -22.90
CA SER A 8 -6.81 -0.23 -23.54
C SER A 8 -7.73 -0.38 -24.74
N ALA A 9 -7.67 -1.54 -25.44
CA ALA A 9 -8.61 -1.84 -26.53
C ALA A 9 -10.04 -2.06 -26.02
N LEU A 10 -10.20 -2.78 -24.90
CA LEU A 10 -11.50 -2.95 -24.24
C LEU A 10 -12.05 -1.59 -23.78
N ALA A 11 -11.23 -0.75 -23.14
CA ALA A 11 -11.64 0.59 -22.74
C ALA A 11 -12.06 1.45 -23.94
N ALA A 12 -11.34 1.37 -25.06
CA ALA A 12 -11.70 2.05 -26.29
C ALA A 12 -13.03 1.54 -26.90
N ALA A 13 -13.26 0.23 -26.87
CA ALA A 13 -14.52 -0.36 -27.35
C ALA A 13 -15.72 0.10 -26.50
N LEU A 14 -15.58 0.13 -25.17
CA LEU A 14 -16.60 0.68 -24.27
C LEU A 14 -16.81 2.18 -24.49
N THR A 15 -15.75 2.93 -24.73
CA THR A 15 -15.82 4.35 -25.12
C THR A 15 -16.64 4.53 -26.40
N VAL A 16 -16.38 3.73 -27.44
CA VAL A 16 -17.15 3.78 -28.69
C VAL A 16 -18.60 3.40 -28.46
N ALA A 17 -18.86 2.34 -27.69
CA ALA A 17 -20.23 1.94 -27.35
C ALA A 17 -20.98 3.06 -26.62
N GLU A 18 -20.35 3.71 -25.64
CA GLU A 18 -20.98 4.81 -24.91
C GLU A 18 -21.29 6.00 -25.80
N LEU A 19 -20.43 6.34 -26.77
CA LEU A 19 -20.66 7.44 -27.70
C LEU A 19 -21.85 7.24 -28.63
N PHE A 20 -22.09 6.00 -29.08
CA PHE A 20 -23.10 5.72 -30.12
C PHE A 20 -24.40 5.13 -29.59
N VAL A 21 -24.36 4.40 -28.49
CA VAL A 21 -25.51 3.69 -27.91
C VAL A 21 -25.75 4.02 -26.44
N GLY A 22 -24.90 4.86 -25.83
CA GLY A 22 -25.08 5.37 -24.48
C GLY A 22 -26.21 6.39 -24.37
N PRO A 23 -26.40 7.04 -23.20
CA PRO A 23 -27.40 8.04 -22.99
C PRO A 23 -27.17 9.27 -23.89
N PRO A 24 -28.24 10.04 -24.24
CA PRO A 24 -28.06 11.32 -24.93
C PRO A 24 -27.11 12.25 -24.18
N SER A 25 -26.29 12.99 -24.91
CA SER A 25 -25.25 13.87 -24.38
C SER A 25 -24.26 13.10 -23.48
N ALA A 26 -23.88 11.88 -23.89
CA ALA A 26 -22.86 11.09 -23.18
C ALA A 26 -21.52 11.84 -23.18
N GLU A 27 -20.96 12.04 -22.00
CA GLU A 27 -19.64 12.60 -21.82
C GLU A 27 -18.68 11.51 -21.37
N VAL A 28 -17.74 11.13 -22.25
CA VAL A 28 -16.71 10.13 -21.93
C VAL A 28 -15.40 10.84 -21.66
N LEU A 29 -14.81 10.55 -20.50
CA LEU A 29 -13.49 11.05 -20.14
C LEU A 29 -12.49 9.91 -20.03
N VAL A 30 -11.29 10.09 -20.58
CA VAL A 30 -10.18 9.17 -20.44
C VAL A 30 -9.06 9.87 -19.67
N VAL A 31 -8.74 9.36 -18.50
CA VAL A 31 -7.73 9.89 -17.59
C VAL A 31 -6.58 8.88 -17.48
N ALA A 32 -5.34 9.33 -17.61
CA ALA A 32 -4.14 8.53 -17.41
C ALA A 32 -3.02 9.39 -16.80
N SER A 33 -1.90 8.78 -16.39
CA SER A 33 -0.77 9.46 -15.76
C SER A 33 -0.27 10.70 -16.50
N ASP A 34 -0.34 10.67 -17.83
CA ASP A 34 -0.06 11.82 -18.69
C ASP A 34 -1.02 11.83 -19.91
N GLU A 35 -1.11 12.98 -20.56
CA GLU A 35 -1.99 13.19 -21.72
C GLU A 35 -1.66 12.23 -22.87
N ARG A 36 -0.40 11.85 -23.05
CA ARG A 36 0.04 10.94 -24.11
C ARG A 36 -0.49 9.53 -23.87
N GLN A 37 -0.51 9.06 -22.61
CA GLN A 37 -1.11 7.77 -22.25
C GLN A 37 -2.64 7.79 -22.42
N ALA A 38 -3.31 8.84 -21.98
CA ALA A 38 -4.76 9.00 -22.19
C ALA A 38 -5.14 8.99 -23.69
N ARG A 39 -4.29 9.54 -24.55
CA ARG A 39 -4.48 9.51 -26.01
C ARG A 39 -4.36 8.12 -26.64
N ILE A 40 -3.79 7.12 -25.97
CA ILE A 40 -3.73 5.74 -26.49
C ILE A 40 -5.15 5.18 -26.64
N VAL A 41 -5.98 5.29 -25.60
CA VAL A 41 -7.38 4.82 -25.64
C VAL A 41 -8.17 5.62 -26.67
N LEU A 42 -8.00 6.94 -26.73
CA LEU A 42 -8.66 7.80 -27.73
C LEU A 42 -8.25 7.43 -29.17
N SER A 43 -6.97 7.10 -29.40
CA SER A 43 -6.48 6.68 -30.72
C SER A 43 -7.04 5.33 -31.13
N LEU A 44 -7.20 4.40 -30.21
CA LEU A 44 -7.83 3.11 -30.45
C LEU A 44 -9.32 3.28 -30.77
N ALA A 45 -10.05 4.12 -30.00
CA ALA A 45 -11.44 4.44 -30.27
C ALA A 45 -11.62 5.07 -31.65
N ARG A 46 -10.75 6.04 -32.00
CA ARG A 46 -10.71 6.62 -33.36
C ARG A 46 -10.55 5.55 -34.42
N ARG A 47 -9.56 4.66 -34.25
CA ARG A 47 -9.30 3.60 -35.23
C ARG A 47 -10.49 2.66 -35.39
N MET A 48 -11.20 2.31 -34.31
CA MET A 48 -12.40 1.50 -34.36
C MET A 48 -13.52 2.19 -35.15
N ILE A 49 -13.72 3.50 -34.93
CA ILE A 49 -14.70 4.30 -35.67
C ILE A 49 -14.34 4.38 -37.17
N GLU A 50 -13.07 4.70 -37.49
CA GLU A 50 -12.58 4.80 -38.88
C GLU A 50 -12.69 3.49 -39.66
N LEU A 51 -12.63 2.34 -39.00
CA LEU A 51 -12.78 1.02 -39.62
C LEU A 51 -14.24 0.64 -39.92
N SER A 52 -15.22 1.36 -39.36
CA SER A 52 -16.65 1.17 -39.62
C SER A 52 -17.18 2.35 -40.39
N PRO A 53 -17.51 2.23 -41.70
CA PRO A 53 -18.06 3.34 -42.48
C PRO A 53 -19.29 3.96 -41.84
N GLU A 54 -20.18 3.16 -41.25
CA GLU A 54 -21.38 3.61 -40.58
C GLU A 54 -21.07 4.53 -39.37
N LEU A 55 -20.09 4.17 -38.54
CA LEU A 55 -19.70 4.99 -37.41
C LEU A 55 -18.92 6.24 -37.85
N ALA A 56 -18.09 6.11 -38.88
CA ALA A 56 -17.27 7.20 -39.41
C ALA A 56 -18.13 8.35 -39.99
N GLU A 57 -19.24 8.02 -40.64
CA GLU A 57 -20.19 9.01 -41.17
C GLU A 57 -20.91 9.83 -40.07
N ARG A 58 -21.03 9.26 -38.87
CA ARG A 58 -21.76 9.84 -37.74
C ARG A 58 -20.83 10.58 -36.75
N ALA A 59 -19.51 10.46 -36.87
CA ALA A 59 -18.56 11.01 -35.93
C ALA A 59 -17.73 12.16 -36.53
N HIS A 60 -17.53 13.20 -35.73
CA HIS A 60 -16.54 14.25 -35.99
C HIS A 60 -15.29 13.95 -35.18
N ILE A 61 -14.18 13.62 -35.88
CA ILE A 61 -12.91 13.24 -35.25
C ILE A 61 -11.95 14.42 -35.29
N TYR A 62 -11.62 14.93 -34.09
CA TYR A 62 -10.62 15.97 -33.88
C TYR A 62 -9.32 15.38 -33.33
N ARG A 63 -8.31 16.21 -33.14
CA ARG A 63 -7.02 15.77 -32.61
C ARG A 63 -7.10 15.29 -31.16
N ASP A 64 -7.90 15.94 -30.34
CA ASP A 64 -7.99 15.82 -28.89
C ASP A 64 -9.33 15.27 -28.40
N ARG A 65 -10.30 15.11 -29.30
CA ARG A 65 -11.64 14.63 -28.98
C ARG A 65 -12.34 13.99 -30.17
N ILE A 66 -13.40 13.24 -29.88
CA ILE A 66 -14.33 12.72 -30.86
C ILE A 66 -15.74 13.16 -30.43
N GLU A 67 -16.57 13.60 -31.37
CA GLU A 67 -17.95 14.04 -31.15
C GLU A 67 -18.90 13.24 -32.04
N VAL A 68 -20.08 12.91 -31.53
CA VAL A 68 -21.18 12.33 -32.26
C VAL A 68 -22.35 13.33 -32.21
N PRO A 69 -22.50 14.19 -33.23
CA PRO A 69 -23.47 15.29 -33.20
C PRO A 69 -24.93 14.85 -33.13
N GLU A 70 -25.23 13.65 -33.60
CA GLU A 70 -26.59 13.11 -33.65
C GLU A 70 -27.24 13.01 -32.25
N ASN A 71 -26.43 12.68 -31.24
CA ASN A 71 -26.88 12.52 -29.86
C ASN A 71 -26.11 13.40 -28.86
N ASP A 72 -25.33 14.37 -29.36
CA ASP A 72 -24.55 15.34 -28.58
C ASP A 72 -23.53 14.68 -27.66
N SER A 73 -22.98 13.53 -28.04
CA SER A 73 -22.01 12.79 -27.23
C SER A 73 -20.58 13.13 -27.60
N SER A 74 -19.68 13.07 -26.63
CA SER A 74 -18.27 13.36 -26.86
C SER A 74 -17.33 12.55 -25.97
N VAL A 75 -16.09 12.32 -26.44
CA VAL A 75 -14.98 11.77 -25.63
C VAL A 75 -13.77 12.69 -25.67
N ARG A 76 -13.10 12.83 -24.53
CA ARG A 76 -11.87 13.61 -24.38
C ARG A 76 -10.84 12.85 -23.54
N ALA A 77 -9.57 13.06 -23.89
CA ALA A 77 -8.43 12.63 -23.07
C ALA A 77 -7.98 13.77 -22.16
N LEU A 78 -7.86 13.49 -20.87
CA LEU A 78 -7.45 14.47 -19.86
C LEU A 78 -6.20 13.96 -19.12
N PRO A 79 -5.28 14.87 -18.74
CA PRO A 79 -4.17 14.50 -17.87
C PRO A 79 -4.71 14.19 -16.45
N ALA A 80 -3.98 13.37 -15.71
CA ALA A 80 -4.24 13.12 -14.28
C ALA A 80 -3.77 14.32 -13.43
N ASP A 81 -4.43 15.45 -13.62
CA ASP A 81 -4.23 16.68 -12.86
C ASP A 81 -5.55 17.01 -12.13
N PRO A 82 -5.60 17.06 -10.79
CA PRO A 82 -6.80 17.35 -10.05
C PRO A 82 -7.51 18.62 -10.53
N ALA A 83 -6.75 19.67 -10.89
CA ALA A 83 -7.33 20.94 -11.35
C ALA A 83 -8.07 20.80 -12.70
N ALA A 84 -7.60 19.90 -13.58
CA ALA A 84 -8.22 19.65 -14.89
C ALA A 84 -9.45 18.75 -14.82
N LEU A 85 -9.64 18.03 -13.69
CA LEU A 85 -10.72 17.06 -13.50
C LEU A 85 -11.97 17.64 -12.87
N HIS A 86 -11.92 18.85 -12.32
CA HIS A 86 -13.10 19.48 -11.73
C HIS A 86 -14.09 20.02 -12.79
N GLY A 87 -15.37 19.92 -12.49
CA GLY A 87 -16.44 20.53 -13.30
C GLY A 87 -17.05 19.65 -14.39
N TRP A 88 -16.51 18.46 -14.62
CA TRP A 88 -17.04 17.48 -15.56
C TRP A 88 -18.19 16.65 -14.96
N ASP A 89 -18.99 16.03 -15.85
CA ASP A 89 -20.14 15.18 -15.51
C ASP A 89 -20.18 13.94 -16.41
N PRO A 90 -19.17 13.03 -16.32
CA PRO A 90 -19.07 11.92 -17.24
C PRO A 90 -20.15 10.86 -17.03
N SER A 91 -20.66 10.30 -18.14
CA SER A 91 -21.42 9.04 -18.16
C SER A 91 -20.48 7.83 -18.10
N LEU A 92 -19.29 7.93 -18.73
CA LEU A 92 -18.22 6.95 -18.62
C LEU A 92 -16.89 7.65 -18.33
N LEU A 93 -16.26 7.25 -17.24
CA LEU A 93 -14.92 7.69 -16.89
C LEU A 93 -13.95 6.49 -16.96
N VAL A 94 -12.99 6.57 -17.86
CA VAL A 94 -11.91 5.57 -17.99
C VAL A 94 -10.66 6.07 -17.29
N VAL A 95 -10.16 5.31 -16.32
CA VAL A 95 -8.89 5.57 -15.62
C VAL A 95 -7.90 4.49 -16.04
N ASP A 96 -6.94 4.86 -16.90
CA ASP A 96 -5.89 3.94 -17.37
C ASP A 96 -4.66 4.03 -16.48
N GLU A 97 -4.01 2.89 -16.26
CA GLU A 97 -2.83 2.72 -15.39
C GLU A 97 -3.06 3.20 -13.94
N LEU A 98 -4.15 2.75 -13.33
CA LEU A 98 -4.54 3.11 -11.96
C LEU A 98 -3.40 2.98 -10.93
N HIS A 99 -2.42 2.10 -11.17
CA HIS A 99 -1.30 1.86 -10.26
C HIS A 99 -0.37 3.09 -10.06
N VAL A 100 -0.45 4.10 -10.92
CA VAL A 100 0.31 5.37 -10.81
C VAL A 100 -0.56 6.56 -10.44
N VAL A 101 -1.86 6.38 -10.25
CA VAL A 101 -2.80 7.44 -9.85
C VAL A 101 -2.60 7.78 -8.38
N THR A 102 -2.46 9.09 -8.08
CA THR A 102 -2.30 9.58 -6.71
C THR A 102 -3.67 9.68 -6.00
N PRO A 103 -3.69 9.71 -4.65
CA PRO A 103 -4.92 9.90 -3.89
C PRO A 103 -5.70 11.15 -4.29
N GLU A 104 -5.02 12.28 -4.51
CA GLU A 104 -5.63 13.55 -4.88
C GLU A 104 -6.33 13.47 -6.25
N VAL A 105 -5.71 12.78 -7.21
CA VAL A 105 -6.32 12.54 -8.53
C VAL A 105 -7.53 11.62 -8.40
N TRP A 106 -7.44 10.57 -7.57
CA TRP A 106 -8.56 9.66 -7.35
C TRP A 106 -9.74 10.35 -6.65
N GLU A 107 -9.48 11.23 -5.68
CA GLU A 107 -10.51 12.06 -5.04
C GLU A 107 -11.20 12.98 -6.07
N ALA A 108 -10.43 13.61 -6.97
CA ALA A 108 -11.00 14.39 -8.06
C ALA A 108 -11.84 13.53 -9.01
N VAL A 109 -11.38 12.34 -9.37
CA VAL A 109 -12.11 11.35 -10.18
C VAL A 109 -13.44 10.97 -9.52
N THR A 110 -13.43 10.61 -8.26
CA THR A 110 -14.65 10.20 -7.54
C THR A 110 -15.64 11.36 -7.35
N SER A 111 -15.14 12.61 -7.24
CA SER A 111 -15.99 13.80 -7.14
C SER A 111 -16.81 14.10 -8.40
N MET A 112 -16.42 13.56 -9.55
CA MET A 112 -17.13 13.71 -10.81
C MET A 112 -18.31 12.73 -10.95
N THR A 113 -18.26 11.60 -10.24
CA THR A 113 -19.27 10.54 -10.35
C THR A 113 -20.53 10.86 -9.52
N GLY A 114 -21.66 10.24 -9.86
CA GLY A 114 -22.91 10.36 -9.10
C GLY A 114 -23.73 11.63 -9.41
N LYS A 115 -23.32 12.44 -10.38
CA LYS A 115 -24.15 13.57 -10.87
C LYS A 115 -25.22 13.11 -11.87
N ARG A 116 -24.91 12.07 -12.64
CA ARG A 116 -25.86 11.43 -13.57
C ARG A 116 -26.51 10.21 -12.90
N PRO A 117 -27.77 9.86 -13.28
CA PRO A 117 -28.42 8.64 -12.80
C PRO A 117 -27.62 7.36 -13.16
N GLU A 118 -26.98 7.37 -14.33
CA GLU A 118 -26.13 6.30 -14.84
C GLU A 118 -24.75 6.88 -15.13
N SER A 119 -23.76 6.43 -14.37
CA SER A 119 -22.36 6.81 -14.53
C SER A 119 -21.49 5.62 -14.17
N LEU A 120 -20.50 5.30 -15.03
CA LEU A 120 -19.57 4.21 -14.82
C LEU A 120 -18.15 4.75 -14.73
N THR A 121 -17.42 4.37 -13.68
CA THR A 121 -15.97 4.53 -13.63
C THR A 121 -15.30 3.19 -13.91
N LEU A 122 -14.56 3.09 -15.01
CA LEU A 122 -13.77 1.93 -15.40
C LEU A 122 -12.30 2.20 -15.13
N ALA A 123 -11.73 1.56 -14.12
CA ALA A 123 -10.30 1.62 -13.86
C ALA A 123 -9.60 0.35 -14.36
N ILE A 124 -8.54 0.52 -15.15
CA ILE A 124 -7.75 -0.59 -15.71
C ILE A 124 -6.27 -0.43 -15.36
N SER A 125 -5.61 -1.53 -15.00
CA SER A 125 -4.20 -1.47 -14.59
C SER A 125 -3.50 -2.84 -14.62
N THR A 126 -2.17 -2.80 -14.55
CA THR A 126 -1.33 -3.87 -14.00
C THR A 126 -1.16 -3.65 -12.50
N PRO A 127 -0.77 -4.68 -11.70
CA PRO A 127 -0.47 -4.49 -10.28
C PRO A 127 0.61 -3.43 -10.04
N ALA A 128 0.49 -2.68 -8.96
CA ALA A 128 1.54 -1.77 -8.49
C ALA A 128 2.72 -2.53 -7.87
N THR A 129 3.83 -1.83 -7.67
CA THR A 129 5.02 -2.37 -7.01
C THR A 129 5.01 -2.21 -5.49
N THR A 130 4.02 -1.47 -4.97
CA THR A 130 3.87 -1.20 -3.53
C THR A 130 2.39 -1.21 -3.14
N PRO A 131 2.03 -1.63 -1.90
CA PRO A 131 0.66 -1.56 -1.40
C PRO A 131 0.20 -0.14 -1.05
N ASP A 132 1.12 0.80 -0.94
CA ASP A 132 0.84 2.20 -0.65
C ASP A 132 0.38 2.91 -1.94
N CYS A 133 -0.79 2.54 -2.43
CA CYS A 133 -1.38 3.12 -3.63
C CYS A 133 -2.92 2.97 -3.61
N VAL A 134 -3.57 3.90 -4.29
CA VAL A 134 -5.04 3.89 -4.48
C VAL A 134 -5.53 2.55 -5.01
N MET A 135 -4.81 1.99 -5.98
CA MET A 135 -5.18 0.71 -6.59
C MET A 135 -5.30 -0.43 -5.57
N TRP A 136 -4.37 -0.51 -4.60
CA TRP A 136 -4.42 -1.57 -3.59
C TRP A 136 -5.66 -1.44 -2.69
N SER A 137 -5.96 -0.23 -2.20
CA SER A 137 -7.15 0.02 -1.39
C SER A 137 -8.44 -0.37 -2.11
N LEU A 138 -8.52 -0.09 -3.43
CA LEU A 138 -9.67 -0.48 -4.25
C LEU A 138 -9.74 -1.98 -4.49
N VAL A 139 -8.61 -2.65 -4.67
CA VAL A 139 -8.57 -4.12 -4.81
C VAL A 139 -9.00 -4.79 -3.50
N GLU A 140 -8.52 -4.32 -2.35
CA GLU A 140 -8.98 -4.82 -1.05
C GLU A 140 -10.47 -4.60 -0.84
N HIS A 141 -10.99 -3.41 -1.20
CA HIS A 141 -12.43 -3.13 -1.16
C HIS A 141 -13.22 -4.11 -2.03
N GLY A 142 -12.81 -4.29 -3.29
CA GLY A 142 -13.48 -5.20 -4.21
C GLY A 142 -13.41 -6.69 -3.83
N ARG A 143 -12.34 -7.11 -3.17
CA ARG A 143 -12.18 -8.49 -2.66
C ARG A 143 -13.13 -8.81 -1.50
N LYS A 144 -13.58 -7.81 -0.72
CA LYS A 144 -14.59 -8.00 0.34
C LYS A 144 -15.95 -8.39 -0.25
N GLY A 145 -16.30 -7.86 -1.43
CA GLY A 145 -17.51 -8.23 -2.16
C GLY A 145 -18.82 -7.82 -1.49
N ASP A 146 -18.78 -6.85 -0.60
CA ASP A 146 -19.91 -6.33 0.17
C ASP A 146 -20.54 -5.07 -0.43
N ASP A 147 -19.91 -4.48 -1.45
CA ASP A 147 -20.40 -3.30 -2.15
C ASP A 147 -21.03 -3.67 -3.51
N PRO A 148 -22.38 -3.62 -3.66
CA PRO A 148 -23.05 -3.97 -4.92
C PRO A 148 -22.78 -2.98 -6.06
N ALA A 149 -22.25 -1.79 -5.78
CA ALA A 149 -21.89 -0.78 -6.78
C ALA A 149 -20.44 -0.93 -7.25
N PHE A 150 -19.67 -1.83 -6.66
CA PHE A 150 -18.26 -2.04 -6.99
C PHE A 150 -18.01 -3.42 -7.60
N TYR A 151 -17.41 -3.46 -8.78
CA TYR A 151 -17.04 -4.71 -9.45
C TYR A 151 -15.52 -4.81 -9.62
N LEU A 152 -14.93 -5.89 -9.09
CA LEU A 152 -13.51 -6.20 -9.27
C LEU A 152 -13.35 -7.45 -10.14
N ARG A 153 -12.49 -7.36 -11.15
CA ARG A 153 -12.02 -8.52 -11.90
C ARG A 153 -10.50 -8.55 -11.93
N GLU A 154 -9.93 -9.54 -11.29
CA GLU A 154 -8.50 -9.82 -11.31
C GLU A 154 -8.18 -10.97 -12.26
N PHE A 155 -7.13 -10.80 -13.05
CA PHE A 155 -6.51 -11.85 -13.85
C PHE A 155 -5.07 -11.97 -13.38
N MET A 156 -4.77 -13.03 -12.65
CA MET A 156 -3.45 -13.25 -12.06
C MET A 156 -3.16 -14.75 -11.96
N ALA A 157 -1.90 -15.11 -12.08
CA ALA A 157 -1.44 -16.47 -11.83
C ALA A 157 -1.53 -16.79 -10.32
N PRO A 158 -1.70 -18.07 -9.94
CA PRO A 158 -1.70 -18.49 -8.55
C PRO A 158 -0.43 -18.04 -7.81
N GLU A 159 -0.59 -17.66 -6.54
CA GLU A 159 0.55 -17.33 -5.68
C GLU A 159 1.47 -18.55 -5.55
N GLY A 160 2.79 -18.32 -5.61
CA GLY A 160 3.78 -19.40 -5.47
C GLY A 160 3.99 -20.28 -6.70
N CYS A 161 3.26 -20.04 -7.82
CA CYS A 161 3.51 -20.79 -9.06
C CYS A 161 4.96 -20.59 -9.56
N VAL A 162 5.50 -21.60 -10.22
CA VAL A 162 6.79 -21.45 -10.92
C VAL A 162 6.61 -20.58 -12.16
N THR A 163 7.64 -19.82 -12.54
CA THR A 163 7.53 -18.79 -13.59
C THR A 163 7.36 -19.36 -14.99
N ASP A 164 7.64 -20.63 -15.23
CA ASP A 164 7.48 -21.36 -16.49
C ASP A 164 6.23 -22.24 -16.55
N ASP A 165 5.36 -22.16 -15.54
CA ASP A 165 4.07 -22.86 -15.51
C ASP A 165 3.11 -22.29 -16.55
N ARG A 166 2.81 -23.11 -17.58
CA ARG A 166 1.95 -22.77 -18.70
C ARG A 166 0.47 -22.66 -18.33
N GLU A 167 0.03 -23.40 -17.33
CA GLU A 167 -1.33 -23.32 -16.81
C GLU A 167 -1.52 -21.97 -16.08
N ALA A 168 -0.58 -21.61 -15.22
CA ALA A 168 -0.56 -20.31 -14.55
C ALA A 168 -0.53 -19.14 -15.56
N TRP A 169 0.17 -19.31 -16.70
CA TRP A 169 0.16 -18.31 -17.76
C TRP A 169 -1.22 -18.12 -18.39
N ARG A 170 -1.96 -19.22 -18.65
CA ARG A 170 -3.32 -19.18 -19.21
C ARG A 170 -4.31 -18.55 -18.24
N GLU A 171 -4.19 -18.87 -16.97
CA GLU A 171 -5.04 -18.30 -15.94
C GLU A 171 -4.86 -16.78 -15.82
N ALA A 172 -3.61 -16.29 -15.85
CA ALA A 172 -3.29 -14.88 -15.79
C ALA A 172 -3.62 -14.09 -17.07
N ASN A 173 -3.57 -14.74 -18.24
CA ASN A 173 -3.59 -14.07 -19.54
C ASN A 173 -4.74 -14.56 -20.41
N PRO A 174 -5.93 -13.96 -20.31
CA PRO A 174 -7.10 -14.40 -21.09
C PRO A 174 -6.92 -14.27 -22.62
N ALA A 175 -5.96 -13.46 -23.08
CA ALA A 175 -5.63 -13.31 -24.51
C ALA A 175 -4.60 -14.33 -25.02
N LEU A 176 -4.12 -15.23 -24.15
CA LEU A 176 -3.09 -16.19 -24.51
C LEU A 176 -3.65 -17.25 -25.46
N GLY A 177 -3.01 -17.38 -26.62
CA GLY A 177 -3.45 -18.29 -27.69
C GLY A 177 -4.40 -17.65 -28.71
N ASP A 178 -4.82 -16.39 -28.46
CA ASP A 178 -5.52 -15.56 -29.43
C ASP A 178 -4.54 -14.52 -30.00
N PHE A 179 -4.57 -13.28 -29.48
CA PHE A 179 -3.65 -12.22 -29.94
C PHE A 179 -2.38 -12.09 -29.08
N LEU A 180 -2.27 -12.78 -27.96
CA LEU A 180 -1.05 -12.89 -27.14
C LEU A 180 -0.36 -14.24 -27.43
N ALA A 181 0.80 -14.20 -28.10
CA ALA A 181 1.55 -15.40 -28.41
C ALA A 181 2.32 -15.95 -27.20
N GLU A 182 2.31 -17.28 -27.02
CA GLU A 182 3.03 -17.98 -25.94
C GLU A 182 4.55 -17.76 -26.03
N ASP A 183 5.11 -17.74 -27.23
CA ASP A 183 6.54 -17.48 -27.45
C ASP A 183 6.97 -16.10 -26.92
N GLY A 184 6.09 -15.10 -26.99
CA GLY A 184 6.31 -13.78 -26.43
C GLY A 184 6.42 -13.80 -24.90
N LEU A 185 5.56 -14.58 -24.22
CA LEU A 185 5.67 -14.80 -22.79
C LEU A 185 6.94 -15.57 -22.43
N ALA A 186 7.26 -16.64 -23.16
CA ALA A 186 8.46 -17.43 -22.93
C ALA A 186 9.74 -16.61 -23.13
N SER A 187 9.77 -15.70 -24.10
CA SER A 187 10.88 -14.75 -24.26
C SER A 187 10.97 -13.78 -23.09
N ALA A 188 9.84 -13.22 -22.66
CA ALA A 188 9.78 -12.32 -21.51
C ALA A 188 10.23 -13.02 -20.21
N GLN A 189 9.84 -14.29 -20.00
CA GLN A 189 10.23 -15.09 -18.84
C GLN A 189 11.76 -15.26 -18.75
N ARG A 190 12.45 -15.45 -19.88
CA ARG A 190 13.91 -15.60 -19.94
C ARG A 190 14.67 -14.29 -19.81
N THR A 191 14.08 -13.17 -20.19
CA THR A 191 14.78 -11.88 -20.31
C THR A 191 14.47 -10.88 -19.21
N LEU A 192 13.29 -10.97 -18.59
CA LEU A 192 12.90 -10.12 -17.48
C LEU A 192 13.39 -10.71 -16.16
N ARG A 193 13.70 -9.83 -15.20
CA ARG A 193 13.90 -10.27 -13.80
C ARG A 193 12.59 -10.86 -13.29
N GLU A 194 12.66 -11.90 -12.49
CA GLU A 194 11.49 -12.64 -12.00
C GLU A 194 10.39 -11.75 -11.41
N PRO A 195 10.67 -10.79 -10.49
CA PRO A 195 9.63 -9.92 -9.95
C PRO A 195 8.91 -9.09 -11.04
N VAL A 196 9.65 -8.60 -12.03
CA VAL A 196 9.09 -7.85 -13.15
C VAL A 196 8.22 -8.72 -14.05
N PHE A 197 8.64 -9.96 -14.29
CA PHE A 197 7.85 -10.92 -15.06
C PHE A 197 6.55 -11.27 -14.31
N ARG A 198 6.64 -11.55 -13.02
CA ARG A 198 5.48 -11.83 -12.17
C ARG A 198 4.47 -10.69 -12.18
N GLN A 199 4.94 -9.45 -11.99
CA GLN A 199 4.08 -8.27 -12.01
C GLN A 199 3.43 -8.05 -13.39
N LEU A 200 4.25 -7.96 -14.44
CA LEU A 200 3.80 -7.48 -15.75
C LEU A 200 3.16 -8.57 -16.62
N ARG A 201 3.51 -9.85 -16.39
CA ARG A 201 3.09 -10.98 -17.22
C ARG A 201 2.23 -12.01 -16.50
N LEU A 202 2.34 -12.09 -15.18
CA LEU A 202 1.52 -12.99 -14.36
C LEU A 202 0.47 -12.25 -13.52
N GLY A 203 0.45 -10.91 -13.55
CA GLY A 203 -0.53 -10.11 -12.81
C GLY A 203 -0.40 -10.20 -11.29
N GLN A 204 0.72 -10.74 -10.82
CA GLN A 204 0.95 -10.93 -9.38
C GLN A 204 1.41 -9.63 -8.73
N TRP A 205 0.94 -9.41 -7.52
CA TRP A 205 1.46 -8.36 -6.67
C TRP A 205 2.83 -8.82 -6.15
N VAL A 206 3.86 -8.13 -6.58
CA VAL A 206 5.24 -8.46 -6.20
C VAL A 206 5.85 -7.28 -5.47
N THR A 207 6.50 -7.60 -4.38
CA THR A 207 7.38 -6.65 -3.71
C THR A 207 8.57 -6.34 -4.62
N GLY A 208 9.01 -5.08 -4.62
CA GLY A 208 10.26 -4.72 -5.28
C GLY A 208 11.39 -5.66 -4.81
N SER A 209 12.39 -5.91 -5.64
CA SER A 209 13.51 -6.81 -5.35
C SER A 209 14.31 -6.46 -4.09
N GLU A 210 14.03 -5.33 -3.48
CA GLU A 210 14.66 -4.81 -2.27
C GLU A 210 13.70 -4.75 -1.07
N SER A 211 12.41 -5.06 -1.23
CA SER A 211 11.46 -5.04 -0.14
C SER A 211 11.84 -6.06 0.93
N TRP A 212 11.73 -5.66 2.19
CA TRP A 212 12.05 -6.53 3.31
C TRP A 212 11.01 -7.65 3.48
N LEU A 213 9.72 -7.34 3.37
CA LEU A 213 8.62 -8.30 3.51
C LEU A 213 7.94 -8.59 2.17
N PRO A 214 7.42 -9.81 1.98
CA PRO A 214 6.47 -10.08 0.90
C PRO A 214 5.23 -9.19 1.00
N PHE A 215 4.66 -8.85 -0.14
CA PHE A 215 3.51 -7.97 -0.24
C PHE A 215 2.30 -8.48 0.56
N GLY A 216 1.69 -7.59 1.37
CA GLY A 216 0.47 -7.89 2.13
C GLY A 216 0.62 -8.94 3.24
N ILE A 217 1.84 -9.45 3.50
CA ILE A 217 2.02 -10.48 4.53
C ILE A 217 1.81 -9.90 5.94
N PHE A 218 2.17 -8.63 6.17
CA PHE A 218 1.94 -7.95 7.43
C PHE A 218 0.45 -7.70 7.65
N ASP A 219 -0.26 -7.24 6.62
CA ASP A 219 -1.70 -6.97 6.69
C ASP A 219 -2.52 -8.21 7.05
N LYS A 220 -2.08 -9.40 6.61
CA LYS A 220 -2.69 -10.70 6.98
C LYS A 220 -2.56 -11.03 8.48
N ARG A 221 -1.78 -10.28 9.24
CA ARG A 221 -1.59 -10.43 10.69
C ARG A 221 -2.43 -9.44 11.50
N ALA A 222 -3.26 -8.63 10.85
CA ALA A 222 -4.16 -7.71 11.52
C ALA A 222 -5.20 -8.48 12.36
N ASP A 223 -5.33 -8.09 13.62
CA ASP A 223 -6.35 -8.54 14.57
C ASP A 223 -6.86 -7.32 15.34
N PRO A 224 -7.70 -6.48 14.71
CA PRO A 224 -8.20 -5.25 15.33
C PRO A 224 -9.17 -5.50 16.49
N ASP A 225 -9.65 -6.74 16.65
CA ASP A 225 -10.55 -7.12 17.76
C ASP A 225 -9.77 -7.39 19.05
N ARG A 226 -8.47 -7.72 18.96
CA ARG A 226 -7.58 -7.88 20.12
C ARG A 226 -7.33 -6.53 20.79
N ARG A 227 -7.99 -6.28 21.95
CA ARG A 227 -7.82 -5.05 22.74
C ARG A 227 -6.79 -5.27 23.83
N VAL A 228 -5.77 -4.42 23.88
CA VAL A 228 -4.76 -4.43 24.94
C VAL A 228 -5.30 -3.68 26.17
N GLY A 229 -5.21 -4.27 27.33
CA GLY A 229 -5.76 -3.74 28.57
C GLY A 229 -4.77 -3.66 29.73
N ARG A 230 -5.19 -3.11 30.86
CA ARG A 230 -4.34 -2.87 32.05
C ARG A 230 -3.65 -4.10 32.64
N LYS A 231 -4.13 -5.30 32.33
CA LYS A 231 -3.55 -6.56 32.83
C LYS A 231 -2.52 -7.14 31.88
N ASP A 232 -2.48 -6.67 30.64
CA ASP A 232 -1.53 -7.16 29.66
C ASP A 232 -0.14 -6.62 30.00
N ARG A 233 0.83 -7.55 30.07
CA ARG A 233 2.23 -7.22 30.21
C ARG A 233 2.74 -6.76 28.88
N VAL A 234 3.27 -5.54 28.82
CA VAL A 234 3.70 -4.95 27.55
C VAL A 234 5.15 -4.48 27.61
N VAL A 235 5.77 -4.49 26.47
CA VAL A 235 7.01 -3.77 26.19
C VAL A 235 6.68 -2.64 25.24
N LEU A 236 7.19 -1.46 25.55
CA LEU A 236 7.13 -0.30 24.67
C LEU A 236 8.46 -0.13 23.95
N ALA A 237 8.43 0.35 22.72
CA ALA A 237 9.61 0.78 22.02
C ALA A 237 9.37 2.14 21.35
N PHE A 238 10.38 2.98 21.39
CA PHE A 238 10.36 4.33 20.88
C PHE A 238 11.47 4.55 19.86
N ASP A 239 11.06 5.00 18.67
CA ASP A 239 11.98 5.44 17.60
C ASP A 239 11.64 6.89 17.24
N GLY A 240 12.51 7.83 17.66
CA GLY A 240 12.27 9.26 17.60
C GLY A 240 13.16 9.98 16.61
N SER A 241 12.56 10.85 15.79
CA SER A 241 13.30 11.76 14.93
C SER A 241 13.70 13.03 15.67
N ALA A 242 14.94 13.51 15.46
CA ALA A 242 15.40 14.80 15.95
C ALA A 242 14.88 15.98 15.11
N SER A 243 14.42 15.74 13.86
CA SER A 243 14.05 16.81 12.93
C SER A 243 13.04 16.31 11.89
N GLY A 244 11.83 16.83 11.89
CA GLY A 244 10.89 16.78 10.76
C GLY A 244 10.53 15.42 10.13
N ASP A 245 11.12 14.32 10.59
CA ASP A 245 10.76 12.94 10.22
C ASP A 245 9.69 12.40 11.19
N SER A 246 9.18 11.20 10.98
CA SER A 246 8.21 10.62 11.89
C SER A 246 8.84 10.18 13.22
N THR A 247 8.01 10.04 14.24
CA THR A 247 8.36 9.52 15.56
C THR A 247 7.29 8.52 15.96
N ALA A 248 7.69 7.36 16.45
CA ALA A 248 6.79 6.27 16.78
C ALA A 248 7.01 5.75 18.21
N LEU A 249 5.89 5.52 18.92
CA LEU A 249 5.81 4.74 20.15
C LEU A 249 4.90 3.54 19.89
N VAL A 250 5.48 2.36 19.90
CA VAL A 250 4.78 1.10 19.62
C VAL A 250 4.86 0.17 20.81
N GLY A 251 3.77 -0.50 21.14
CA GLY A 251 3.71 -1.52 22.16
C GLY A 251 3.67 -2.93 21.58
N CYS A 252 4.19 -3.90 22.33
CA CYS A 252 4.04 -5.32 22.06
C CYS A 252 3.66 -6.06 23.35
N THR A 253 2.60 -6.85 23.32
CA THR A 253 2.24 -7.72 24.45
C THR A 253 3.26 -8.86 24.56
N VAL A 254 3.59 -9.24 25.81
CA VAL A 254 4.61 -10.26 26.08
C VAL A 254 4.08 -11.69 25.89
N ASP A 255 2.78 -11.88 26.12
CA ASP A 255 2.19 -13.22 26.20
C ASP A 255 1.75 -13.77 24.84
N ASP A 256 1.31 -12.91 23.91
CA ASP A 256 0.76 -13.26 22.61
C ASP A 256 1.35 -12.45 21.42
N HIS A 257 2.36 -11.63 21.70
CA HIS A 257 3.08 -10.83 20.70
C HIS A 257 2.16 -9.98 19.81
N HIS A 258 1.18 -9.31 20.42
CA HIS A 258 0.30 -8.38 19.69
C HIS A 258 0.92 -6.97 19.67
N LEU A 259 1.16 -6.44 18.47
CA LEU A 259 1.67 -5.10 18.23
C LEU A 259 0.54 -4.09 18.20
N PHE A 260 0.76 -2.92 18.79
CA PHE A 260 -0.21 -1.82 18.76
C PHE A 260 0.46 -0.46 18.79
N VAL A 261 -0.14 0.50 18.10
CA VAL A 261 0.35 1.87 18.06
C VAL A 261 -0.11 2.61 19.31
N VAL A 262 0.83 3.07 20.14
CA VAL A 262 0.56 3.97 21.27
C VAL A 262 0.53 5.42 20.79
N GLY A 263 1.48 5.78 19.91
CA GLY A 263 1.53 7.09 19.29
C GLY A 263 2.38 7.09 18.03
N LEU A 264 1.93 7.80 17.01
CA LEU A 264 2.65 7.98 15.74
C LEU A 264 2.47 9.41 15.28
N TRP A 265 3.57 10.16 15.25
CA TRP A 265 3.62 11.57 14.90
C TRP A 265 4.35 11.72 13.58
N GLU A 266 3.63 12.11 12.55
CA GLU A 266 4.12 12.26 11.18
C GLU A 266 3.96 13.71 10.72
N ASN A 267 4.89 14.16 9.89
CA ASN A 267 4.82 15.49 9.30
C ASN A 267 3.65 15.55 8.29
N PRO A 268 2.64 16.41 8.49
CA PRO A 268 1.50 16.52 7.57
C PRO A 268 1.83 17.25 6.25
N GLY A 269 3.13 17.46 5.95
CA GLY A 269 3.59 18.19 4.76
C GLY A 269 4.02 19.64 5.02
N ASP A 270 4.08 20.10 6.29
CA ASP A 270 4.60 21.44 6.65
C ASP A 270 6.13 21.39 6.85
N PRO A 271 6.93 22.14 6.07
CA PRO A 271 8.39 22.19 6.26
C PRO A 271 8.83 22.74 7.64
N ARG A 272 7.95 23.45 8.33
CA ARG A 272 8.20 24.00 9.67
C ARG A 272 7.78 23.05 10.79
N TRP A 273 7.11 21.96 10.46
CA TRP A 273 6.64 21.00 11.45
C TRP A 273 7.81 20.42 12.25
N ARG A 274 7.58 20.23 13.51
CA ARG A 274 8.47 19.55 14.44
C ARG A 274 7.66 18.57 15.27
N VAL A 275 8.29 17.47 15.65
CA VAL A 275 7.67 16.49 16.54
C VAL A 275 7.18 17.20 17.82
N PRO A 276 5.89 17.06 18.18
CA PRO A 276 5.35 17.69 19.40
C PRO A 276 5.83 16.90 20.63
N ARG A 277 7.02 17.23 21.14
CA ARG A 277 7.67 16.49 22.24
C ARG A 277 6.79 16.37 23.50
N GLY A 278 5.98 17.39 23.78
CA GLY A 278 5.03 17.34 24.90
C GLY A 278 3.93 16.28 24.72
N ASP A 279 3.44 16.08 23.49
CA ASP A 279 2.45 15.04 23.20
C ASP A 279 3.07 13.65 23.29
N VAL A 280 4.32 13.50 22.87
CA VAL A 280 5.10 12.27 23.03
C VAL A 280 5.27 11.94 24.51
N ASP A 281 5.65 12.91 25.32
CA ASP A 281 5.83 12.77 26.76
C ASP A 281 4.53 12.33 27.46
N LEU A 282 3.42 12.97 27.14
CA LEU A 282 2.09 12.60 27.63
C LEU A 282 1.68 11.17 27.20
N ALA A 283 2.02 10.76 25.98
CA ALA A 283 1.70 9.42 25.50
C ALA A 283 2.50 8.35 26.25
N VAL A 284 3.77 8.61 26.57
CA VAL A 284 4.59 7.70 27.38
C VAL A 284 3.98 7.58 28.79
N ASP A 285 3.66 8.69 29.45
CA ASP A 285 3.07 8.67 30.79
C ASP A 285 1.71 7.95 30.80
N ALA A 286 0.87 8.18 29.80
CA ALA A 286 -0.41 7.51 29.64
C ALA A 286 -0.22 5.98 29.47
N ALA A 287 0.74 5.55 28.66
CA ALA A 287 1.02 4.15 28.46
C ALA A 287 1.46 3.43 29.76
N PHE A 288 2.29 4.08 30.57
CA PHE A 288 2.68 3.54 31.89
C PHE A 288 1.53 3.50 32.88
N ALA A 289 0.52 4.39 32.74
CA ALA A 289 -0.69 4.37 33.58
C ALA A 289 -1.70 3.30 33.12
N ASP A 290 -1.79 3.04 31.83
CA ASP A 290 -2.82 2.19 31.23
C ASP A 290 -2.42 0.72 31.11
N PHE A 291 -1.11 0.40 31.06
CA PHE A 291 -0.61 -0.95 30.85
C PHE A 291 0.36 -1.39 31.96
N ASP A 292 0.56 -2.72 32.10
CA ASP A 292 1.65 -3.26 32.91
C ASP A 292 2.95 -3.23 32.09
N VAL A 293 3.57 -2.03 32.00
CA VAL A 293 4.80 -1.81 31.24
C VAL A 293 5.98 -2.45 31.96
N LEU A 294 6.56 -3.46 31.33
CA LEU A 294 7.77 -4.12 31.81
C LEU A 294 9.05 -3.40 31.42
N GLU A 295 9.05 -2.81 30.21
CA GLU A 295 10.20 -2.13 29.64
C GLU A 295 9.76 -1.11 28.58
N LEU A 296 10.45 0.05 28.53
CA LEU A 296 10.47 0.98 27.42
C LEU A 296 11.88 0.99 26.83
N ALA A 297 12.04 0.48 25.61
CA ALA A 297 13.28 0.51 24.85
C ALA A 297 13.27 1.71 23.90
N ALA A 298 14.14 2.69 24.10
CA ALA A 298 14.10 3.95 23.37
C ALA A 298 15.41 4.25 22.65
N ASP A 299 15.32 4.66 21.36
CA ASP A 299 16.50 5.13 20.63
C ASP A 299 16.95 6.49 21.18
N PRO A 300 18.21 6.60 21.64
CA PRO A 300 18.69 7.81 22.29
C PRO A 300 18.98 8.97 21.32
N TRP A 301 18.91 8.73 19.99
CA TRP A 301 19.30 9.75 19.04
C TRP A 301 18.34 10.95 19.03
N GLY A 302 18.83 12.11 19.56
CA GLY A 302 18.07 13.34 19.65
C GLY A 302 16.99 13.39 20.75
N TRP A 303 16.91 12.34 21.63
CA TRP A 303 15.91 12.20 22.69
C TRP A 303 16.49 11.81 24.06
N ARG A 304 17.80 11.94 24.24
CA ARG A 304 18.45 11.45 25.44
C ARG A 304 17.94 12.11 26.72
N SER A 305 17.67 13.43 26.70
CA SER A 305 17.14 14.16 27.86
C SER A 305 15.76 13.66 28.28
N GLU A 306 14.87 13.43 27.31
CA GLU A 306 13.54 12.91 27.58
C GLU A 306 13.59 11.47 28.10
N ILE A 307 14.49 10.65 27.57
CA ILE A 307 14.70 9.27 28.04
C ILE A 307 15.19 9.26 29.49
N GLU A 308 16.10 10.17 29.87
CA GLU A 308 16.54 10.35 31.27
C GLU A 308 15.37 10.76 32.16
N GLU A 309 14.54 11.73 31.75
CA GLU A 309 13.34 12.14 32.47
C GLU A 309 12.32 11.00 32.61
N TRP A 310 12.09 10.20 31.55
CA TRP A 310 11.22 9.01 31.63
C TRP A 310 11.78 7.95 32.58
N ALA A 311 13.12 7.75 32.61
CA ALA A 311 13.76 6.84 33.54
C ALA A 311 13.59 7.29 35.00
N ASP A 312 13.71 8.60 35.27
CA ASP A 312 13.48 9.17 36.59
C ASP A 312 12.03 8.99 37.05
N ARG A 313 11.03 9.17 36.16
CA ARG A 313 9.59 9.06 36.49
C ARG A 313 9.12 7.62 36.61
N HIS A 314 9.56 6.74 35.71
CA HIS A 314 9.02 5.37 35.60
C HIS A 314 9.98 4.28 36.09
N GLY A 315 11.22 4.65 36.37
CA GLY A 315 12.28 3.81 36.93
C GLY A 315 13.36 3.38 35.92
N GLU A 316 14.62 3.61 36.30
CA GLU A 316 15.81 3.29 35.48
C GLU A 316 15.89 1.82 35.01
N LYS A 317 15.23 0.88 35.68
CA LYS A 317 15.21 -0.53 35.30
C LYS A 317 14.16 -0.81 34.21
N LYS A 318 13.24 0.08 34.00
CA LYS A 318 12.17 -0.06 33.00
C LYS A 318 12.45 0.73 31.73
N VAL A 319 13.13 1.86 31.83
CA VAL A 319 13.45 2.71 30.66
C VAL A 319 14.90 2.47 30.28
N LEU A 320 15.13 1.96 29.07
CA LEU A 320 16.42 1.55 28.56
C LEU A 320 16.77 2.23 27.26
N GLU A 321 17.99 2.72 27.12
CA GLU A 321 18.52 3.13 25.82
C GLU A 321 18.71 1.91 24.90
N TRP A 322 18.07 1.98 23.75
CA TRP A 322 18.20 0.98 22.69
C TRP A 322 18.67 1.65 21.40
N ASN A 323 19.94 1.56 21.09
CA ASN A 323 20.50 2.15 19.88
C ASN A 323 20.09 1.33 18.63
N THR A 324 19.17 1.86 17.82
CA THR A 324 18.68 1.24 16.58
C THR A 324 19.72 1.23 15.46
N ALA A 325 20.77 2.06 15.53
CA ALA A 325 21.91 2.02 14.60
C ALA A 325 22.87 0.85 14.84
N ALA A 326 22.78 0.16 15.99
CA ALA A 326 23.65 -0.96 16.32
C ALA A 326 23.23 -2.24 15.58
N ALA A 327 23.86 -2.56 14.45
CA ALA A 327 23.56 -3.74 13.63
C ALA A 327 23.59 -5.05 14.41
N SER A 328 24.46 -5.18 15.40
CA SER A 328 24.55 -6.38 16.26
C SER A 328 23.28 -6.65 17.10
N ARG A 329 22.48 -5.62 17.35
CA ARG A 329 21.18 -5.73 18.04
C ARG A 329 20.03 -5.78 17.04
N MET A 330 20.03 -4.88 16.05
CA MET A 330 18.93 -4.75 15.10
C MET A 330 18.82 -5.90 14.11
N ALA A 331 19.93 -6.52 13.65
CA ALA A 331 19.83 -7.60 12.69
C ALA A 331 19.13 -8.84 13.28
N PRO A 332 19.46 -9.34 14.47
CA PRO A 332 18.69 -10.44 15.10
C PRO A 332 17.23 -10.06 15.40
N ALA A 333 16.96 -8.80 15.80
CA ALA A 333 15.60 -8.32 16.03
C ALA A 333 14.79 -8.27 14.73
N THR A 334 15.40 -7.80 13.64
CA THR A 334 14.80 -7.77 12.29
C THR A 334 14.47 -9.18 11.79
N ASP A 335 15.40 -10.14 11.95
CA ASP A 335 15.15 -11.54 11.58
C ASP A 335 14.02 -12.14 12.41
N ARG A 336 13.98 -11.92 13.72
CA ARG A 336 12.89 -12.38 14.60
C ARG A 336 11.55 -11.85 14.12
N MET A 337 11.43 -10.56 13.81
CA MET A 337 10.20 -9.98 13.30
C MET A 337 9.79 -10.61 11.97
N TYR A 338 10.73 -10.79 11.05
CA TYR A 338 10.48 -11.45 9.76
C TYR A 338 9.90 -12.87 9.96
N GLN A 339 10.52 -13.67 10.83
CA GLN A 339 10.05 -15.02 11.15
C GLN A 339 8.65 -14.99 11.80
N ALA A 340 8.44 -14.14 12.80
CA ALA A 340 7.15 -14.04 13.49
C ALA A 340 6.01 -13.64 12.54
N ILE A 341 6.25 -12.70 11.61
CA ILE A 341 5.27 -12.34 10.58
C ILE A 341 5.05 -13.53 9.64
N SER A 342 6.10 -14.20 9.20
CA SER A 342 6.03 -15.32 8.24
C SER A 342 5.26 -16.51 8.81
N THR A 343 5.51 -16.86 10.07
CA THR A 343 4.86 -18.00 10.75
C THR A 343 3.50 -17.67 11.37
N GLY A 344 3.16 -16.38 11.52
CA GLY A 344 1.92 -15.95 12.17
C GLY A 344 2.00 -15.94 13.70
N GLU A 345 3.19 -15.83 14.26
CA GLU A 345 3.44 -15.73 15.71
C GLU A 345 3.29 -14.30 16.24
N VAL A 346 3.00 -13.35 15.38
CA VAL A 346 2.73 -11.95 15.71
C VAL A 346 1.41 -11.52 15.09
N SER A 347 0.64 -10.69 15.81
CA SER A 347 -0.51 -9.97 15.29
C SER A 347 -0.39 -8.46 15.54
N HIS A 348 -1.28 -7.65 14.96
CA HIS A 348 -1.27 -6.21 15.18
C HIS A 348 -2.68 -5.60 15.16
N ASP A 349 -2.81 -4.38 15.68
CA ASP A 349 -4.07 -3.65 15.87
C ASP A 349 -4.77 -3.19 14.59
N GLY A 350 -4.15 -3.38 13.42
CA GLY A 350 -4.69 -2.94 12.13
C GLY A 350 -4.46 -1.46 11.82
N ASP A 351 -3.57 -0.74 12.55
CA ASP A 351 -3.24 0.66 12.21
C ASP A 351 -2.60 0.74 10.81
N ALA A 352 -3.29 1.42 9.89
CA ALA A 352 -2.89 1.52 8.49
C ALA A 352 -1.55 2.25 8.30
N ARG A 353 -1.20 3.19 9.20
CA ARG A 353 0.08 3.92 9.14
C ARG A 353 1.24 3.00 9.54
N MET A 354 1.06 2.17 10.56
CA MET A 354 2.06 1.16 10.92
C MET A 354 2.24 0.16 9.77
N ALA A 355 1.17 -0.30 9.14
CA ALA A 355 1.22 -1.18 7.98
C ALA A 355 1.97 -0.53 6.79
N ALA A 356 1.72 0.75 6.51
CA ALA A 356 2.46 1.51 5.51
C ALA A 356 3.96 1.60 5.83
N HIS A 357 4.35 1.81 7.10
CA HIS A 357 5.75 1.82 7.51
C HIS A 357 6.44 0.47 7.28
N PHE A 358 5.76 -0.66 7.53
CA PHE A 358 6.28 -1.99 7.19
C PHE A 358 6.43 -2.18 5.67
N ALA A 359 5.47 -1.72 4.90
CA ALA A 359 5.51 -1.79 3.44
C ALA A 359 6.64 -0.95 2.81
N HIS A 360 7.08 0.11 3.48
CA HIS A 360 8.17 0.98 3.04
C HIS A 360 9.57 0.42 3.36
N CYS A 361 9.66 -0.62 4.19
CA CYS A 361 10.95 -1.21 4.57
C CYS A 361 11.60 -1.94 3.40
N ILE A 362 12.86 -1.61 3.13
CA ILE A 362 13.73 -2.39 2.26
C ILE A 362 14.75 -3.18 3.07
N ALA A 363 15.16 -4.35 2.57
CA ALA A 363 16.18 -5.16 3.20
C ALA A 363 17.57 -4.63 2.87
N LYS A 364 18.32 -4.21 3.89
CA LYS A 364 19.72 -3.83 3.77
C LYS A 364 20.59 -4.94 4.34
N ARG A 365 21.27 -5.68 3.47
CA ARG A 365 22.17 -6.76 3.88
C ARG A 365 23.40 -6.24 4.59
N THR A 366 23.72 -6.84 5.73
CA THR A 366 24.95 -6.58 6.49
C THR A 366 25.65 -7.91 6.84
N PRO A 367 26.94 -7.89 7.25
CA PRO A 367 27.61 -9.09 7.73
C PRO A 367 26.95 -9.74 8.96
N MET A 368 26.10 -9.00 9.69
CA MET A 368 25.38 -9.46 10.88
C MET A 368 23.95 -9.93 10.60
N GLY A 369 23.49 -9.86 9.35
CA GLY A 369 22.13 -10.14 8.92
C GLY A 369 21.48 -8.94 8.25
N ASP A 370 20.20 -9.07 7.92
CA ASP A 370 19.43 -8.02 7.26
C ASP A 370 18.94 -6.97 8.27
N LEU A 371 19.01 -5.71 7.87
CA LEU A 371 18.41 -4.56 8.56
C LEU A 371 17.28 -3.98 7.71
N VAL A 372 16.30 -3.37 8.34
CA VAL A 372 15.34 -2.54 7.62
C VAL A 372 15.94 -1.16 7.32
N SER A 373 15.64 -0.62 6.17
CA SER A 373 16.11 0.70 5.72
C SER A 373 15.05 1.37 4.86
N LYS A 374 15.12 2.70 4.74
CA LYS A 374 14.38 3.47 3.72
C LYS A 374 14.99 3.24 2.34
N ASP A 375 14.20 3.37 1.28
CA ASP A 375 14.63 3.23 -0.12
C ASP A 375 15.74 4.22 -0.50
N LYS A 376 15.71 5.43 0.07
CA LYS A 376 16.75 6.44 -0.08
C LYS A 376 16.77 7.40 1.12
N ARG A 377 17.91 8.06 1.32
CA ARG A 377 18.03 9.13 2.33
C ARG A 377 17.09 10.29 2.00
N GLY A 378 16.30 10.73 2.99
CA GLY A 378 15.30 11.81 2.82
C GLY A 378 14.04 11.37 2.07
N SER A 379 13.79 10.07 1.95
CA SER A 379 12.53 9.55 1.41
C SER A 379 11.32 10.06 2.19
N PRO A 380 10.21 10.41 1.53
CA PRO A 380 8.95 10.67 2.20
C PRO A 380 8.36 9.40 2.84
N ARG A 381 8.78 8.20 2.38
CA ARG A 381 8.36 6.92 2.93
C ARG A 381 8.97 6.71 4.29
N LYS A 382 8.13 6.66 5.31
CA LYS A 382 8.52 6.50 6.71
C LYS A 382 8.62 5.02 7.08
N ILE A 383 9.50 4.68 8.04
CA ILE A 383 9.67 3.30 8.55
C ILE A 383 9.74 3.26 10.08
N ASP A 384 9.62 4.38 10.76
CA ASP A 384 9.93 4.53 12.18
C ASP A 384 9.01 3.66 13.06
N ALA A 385 7.71 3.51 12.70
CA ALA A 385 6.82 2.58 13.40
C ALA A 385 7.24 1.11 13.21
N ALA A 386 7.78 0.74 12.04
CA ALA A 386 8.29 -0.61 11.82
C ALA A 386 9.57 -0.85 12.63
N VAL A 387 10.47 0.13 12.72
CA VAL A 387 11.68 0.06 13.55
C VAL A 387 11.30 -0.11 15.02
N ALA A 388 10.40 0.73 15.54
CA ALA A 388 9.90 0.62 16.91
C ALA A 388 9.23 -0.75 17.15
N ALA A 389 8.38 -1.23 16.24
CA ALA A 389 7.72 -2.54 16.36
C ALA A 389 8.74 -3.70 16.42
N ILE A 390 9.78 -3.66 15.59
CA ILE A 390 10.87 -4.66 15.61
C ILE A 390 11.54 -4.72 17.00
N VAL A 391 11.85 -3.57 17.56
CA VAL A 391 12.45 -3.48 18.91
C VAL A 391 11.46 -3.96 19.98
N ALA A 392 10.17 -3.56 19.89
CA ALA A 392 9.14 -3.97 20.85
C ALA A 392 8.98 -5.49 20.89
N LEU A 393 8.88 -6.14 19.72
CA LEU A 393 8.76 -7.60 19.61
C LEU A 393 10.01 -8.30 20.15
N ASP A 394 11.21 -7.86 19.80
CA ASP A 394 12.45 -8.47 20.28
C ASP A 394 12.53 -8.44 21.80
N ARG A 395 12.19 -7.32 22.40
CA ARG A 395 12.19 -7.14 23.85
C ARG A 395 11.05 -7.89 24.54
N ALA A 396 9.86 -7.95 23.93
CA ALA A 396 8.74 -8.74 24.42
C ALA A 396 9.10 -10.24 24.47
N ALA A 397 9.66 -10.76 23.37
CA ALA A 397 10.13 -12.14 23.30
C ALA A 397 11.20 -12.45 24.36
N TRP A 398 12.14 -11.52 24.61
CA TRP A 398 13.11 -11.68 25.69
C TRP A 398 12.44 -11.74 27.08
N HIS A 399 11.44 -10.90 27.37
CA HIS A 399 10.70 -10.96 28.62
C HIS A 399 9.88 -12.25 28.75
N ALA A 400 9.35 -12.79 27.67
CA ALA A 400 8.62 -14.06 27.67
C ALA A 400 9.51 -15.23 28.08
N THR A 401 10.83 -15.19 27.76
CA THR A 401 11.76 -16.25 28.17
C THR A 401 12.16 -16.21 29.65
N LYS A 402 11.94 -15.08 30.33
CA LYS A 402 12.24 -14.97 31.76
C LYS A 402 11.21 -15.75 32.57
N LYS A 403 11.60 -16.85 33.20
CA LYS A 403 10.75 -17.57 34.17
C LYS A 403 10.24 -16.60 35.23
N GLN A 404 8.93 -16.44 35.35
CA GLN A 404 8.35 -15.74 36.47
C GLN A 404 8.83 -16.41 37.76
N LYS A 405 9.52 -15.67 38.64
CA LYS A 405 9.77 -16.12 39.99
C LYS A 405 8.40 -16.22 40.66
N ARG A 406 7.88 -17.46 40.84
CA ARG A 406 6.70 -17.71 41.64
C ARG A 406 6.97 -17.14 43.04
N LYS A 407 6.21 -16.12 43.45
CA LYS A 407 6.13 -15.72 44.86
C LYS A 407 5.54 -16.90 45.62
N VAL A 408 6.40 -17.63 46.31
CA VAL A 408 5.92 -18.59 47.30
C VAL A 408 5.41 -17.76 48.47
N VAL A 409 4.07 -17.63 48.58
CA VAL A 409 3.44 -17.07 49.80
C VAL A 409 3.47 -18.19 50.79
N SER A 410 4.37 -18.12 51.75
CA SER A 410 4.37 -18.96 52.95
C SER A 410 3.27 -18.46 53.85
N PHE A 411 2.17 -19.20 53.98
CA PHE A 411 1.25 -19.04 55.07
C PHE A 411 1.90 -19.59 56.33
N ARG A 412 2.20 -18.72 57.29
CA ARG A 412 2.45 -19.07 58.69
C ARG A 412 1.17 -18.86 59.47
#